data_bf9077f4fe73e284b2ddfcea72166a72
#
_entry.id   bf9077f4fe73e284b2ddfcea72166a72
#
_cell.length_a   1.000
_cell.length_b   1.000
_cell.length_c   1.000
_cell.angle_alpha   90.00
_cell.angle_beta   90.00
_cell.angle_gamma   90.00
#
_symmetry.space_group_name_H-M   'P 1'
#
loop_
_entity.id
_entity.type
_entity.pdbx_description
1 polymer ?
#
loop_
_entity_poly.entity_id
_entity_poly.type
_entity_poly.pdbx_seq_one_letter_code
_entity_poly.pdbx_strand_id
1 'polypeptide(L)'
;MEKLSDAGYEAVNIEGGYRAYLRLSLSRFMENDAKEQKELKTKEIEHSIIKTFRKTVWRPFTKALNQYQLIQEGDKIAVCISGGKDSMLMAKLLQELKRHGKIHFELVFLVMNPGYNADNWKIIQDNAELLGIPLTVFESDIFDTVAEIENNPVTCVRE
;
A
#
# COMPACT_ATOMS: atom_id res chain seq x y z
N MET A 1 26.60 23.40 30.18
CA MET A 1 26.71 21.91 30.06
C MET A 1 27.58 21.32 31.16
N GLU A 2 28.77 21.85 31.42
CA GLU A 2 29.66 21.35 32.47
C GLU A 2 28.99 21.15 33.84
N LYS A 3 28.21 22.13 34.31
CA LYS A 3 27.51 22.03 35.61
C LYS A 3 26.47 20.91 35.73
N LEU A 4 25.92 20.46 34.59
CA LEU A 4 24.95 19.34 34.58
C LEU A 4 25.65 17.99 34.50
N SER A 5 26.77 17.93 33.75
CA SER A 5 27.62 16.74 33.73
C SER A 5 28.27 16.48 35.08
N ASP A 6 28.71 17.52 35.78
CA ASP A 6 29.29 17.43 37.13
C ASP A 6 28.27 16.94 38.17
N ALA A 7 26.96 17.17 37.91
CA ALA A 7 25.87 16.70 38.73
C ALA A 7 25.36 15.28 38.30
N GLY A 8 26.05 14.58 37.39
CA GLY A 8 25.73 13.25 36.96
C GLY A 8 24.58 13.13 35.93
N TYR A 9 24.19 14.27 35.28
CA TYR A 9 23.19 14.25 34.22
C TYR A 9 23.83 14.13 32.85
N GLU A 10 23.27 13.31 31.99
CA GLU A 10 23.64 13.28 30.58
C GLU A 10 23.02 14.48 29.86
N ALA A 11 23.84 15.50 29.60
CA ALA A 11 23.40 16.77 29.01
C ALA A 11 23.80 16.83 27.54
N VAL A 12 22.81 16.95 26.65
CA VAL A 12 23.00 17.11 25.20
C VAL A 12 22.65 18.54 24.79
N ASN A 13 23.53 19.17 24.00
CA ASN A 13 23.23 20.46 23.40
C ASN A 13 22.41 20.28 22.12
N ILE A 14 21.29 20.97 22.03
CA ILE A 14 20.47 20.99 20.83
C ILE A 14 20.84 22.23 20.02
N GLU A 15 21.38 22.01 18.81
CA GLU A 15 21.68 23.12 17.89
C GLU A 15 20.37 23.86 17.54
N GLY A 16 20.39 25.21 17.68
CA GLY A 16 19.20 26.06 17.59
C GLY A 16 18.38 26.18 18.86
N GLY A 17 18.81 25.54 19.96
CA GLY A 17 18.26 25.68 21.32
C GLY A 17 16.81 25.24 21.47
N TYR A 18 16.12 25.77 22.48
CA TYR A 18 14.75 25.40 22.84
C TYR A 18 13.73 25.61 21.70
N ARG A 19 13.95 26.62 20.82
CA ARG A 19 13.07 26.83 19.66
C ARG A 19 13.17 25.72 18.63
N ALA A 20 14.36 25.17 18.39
CA ALA A 20 14.56 24.02 17.52
C ALA A 20 13.90 22.77 18.11
N TYR A 21 14.06 22.56 19.41
CA TYR A 21 13.37 21.46 20.11
C TYR A 21 11.85 21.55 19.99
N LEU A 22 11.25 22.73 20.21
CA LEU A 22 9.80 22.90 20.06
C LEU A 22 9.31 22.63 18.62
N ARG A 23 10.06 23.08 17.60
CA ARG A 23 9.70 22.79 16.20
C ARG A 23 9.72 21.29 15.91
N LEU A 24 10.76 20.60 16.35
CA LEU A 24 10.90 19.16 16.17
C LEU A 24 9.82 18.38 16.92
N SER A 25 9.50 18.77 18.15
CA SER A 25 8.46 18.11 18.93
C SER A 25 7.07 18.32 18.33
N LEU A 26 6.79 19.53 17.82
CA LEU A 26 5.53 19.84 17.15
C LEU A 26 5.40 19.07 15.82
N SER A 27 6.46 19.02 15.01
CA SER A 27 6.49 18.24 13.77
C SER A 27 6.20 16.76 14.03
N ARG A 28 6.87 16.15 15.00
CA ARG A 28 6.63 14.76 15.41
C ARG A 28 5.19 14.51 15.90
N PHE A 29 4.64 15.46 16.65
CA PHE A 29 3.26 15.37 17.11
C PHE A 29 2.27 15.38 15.92
N MET A 30 2.45 16.31 14.97
CA MET A 30 1.62 16.41 13.78
C MET A 30 1.74 15.16 12.88
N GLU A 31 2.95 14.62 12.73
CA GLU A 31 3.19 13.37 11.97
C GLU A 31 2.51 12.16 12.61
N ASN A 32 2.57 12.06 13.93
CA ASN A 32 1.91 10.98 14.67
C ASN A 32 0.38 11.08 14.57
N ASP A 33 -0.18 12.28 14.71
CA ASP A 33 -1.62 12.53 14.59
C ASP A 33 -2.12 12.19 13.17
N ALA A 34 -1.40 12.62 12.13
CA ALA A 34 -1.71 12.27 10.75
C ALA A 34 -1.67 10.77 10.49
N LYS A 35 -0.70 10.07 11.07
CA LYS A 35 -0.58 8.61 10.96
C LYS A 35 -1.74 7.91 11.66
N GLU A 36 -2.11 8.33 12.87
CA GLU A 36 -3.22 7.78 13.62
C GLU A 36 -4.55 7.96 12.90
N GLN A 37 -4.81 9.16 12.36
CA GLN A 37 -6.00 9.44 11.57
C GLN A 37 -6.09 8.57 10.31
N LYS A 38 -4.94 8.29 9.67
CA LYS A 38 -4.86 7.42 8.50
C LYS A 38 -5.17 5.97 8.86
N GLU A 39 -4.60 5.46 9.95
CA GLU A 39 -4.89 4.12 10.45
C GLU A 39 -6.37 3.94 10.80
N LEU A 40 -7.01 4.97 11.38
CA LEU A 40 -8.44 4.97 11.67
C LEU A 40 -9.28 4.84 10.39
N LYS A 41 -8.97 5.62 9.35
CA LYS A 41 -9.66 5.53 8.05
C LYS A 41 -9.49 4.15 7.41
N THR A 42 -8.30 3.59 7.46
CA THR A 42 -8.05 2.23 6.94
C THR A 42 -8.91 1.20 7.67
N LYS A 43 -8.98 1.26 9.00
CA LYS A 43 -9.82 0.37 9.82
C LYS A 43 -11.32 0.54 9.55
N GLU A 44 -11.79 1.78 9.31
CA GLU A 44 -13.18 2.04 8.92
C GLU A 44 -13.53 1.39 7.57
N ILE A 45 -12.63 1.48 6.58
CA ILE A 45 -12.78 0.83 5.28
C ILE A 45 -12.85 -0.70 5.44
N GLU A 46 -11.94 -1.28 6.20
CA GLU A 46 -11.91 -2.71 6.51
C GLU A 46 -13.19 -3.18 7.19
N HIS A 47 -13.63 -2.44 8.20
CA HIS A 47 -14.88 -2.72 8.88
C HIS A 47 -16.09 -2.65 7.93
N SER A 48 -16.12 -1.67 7.02
CA SER A 48 -17.21 -1.52 6.05
C SER A 48 -17.33 -2.73 5.12
N ILE A 49 -16.20 -3.28 4.64
CA ILE A 49 -16.16 -4.46 3.80
C ILE A 49 -16.77 -5.67 4.51
N ILE A 50 -16.37 -5.90 5.76
CA ILE A 50 -16.78 -7.09 6.51
C ILE A 50 -18.20 -6.96 7.08
N LYS A 51 -18.63 -5.76 7.44
CA LYS A 51 -19.94 -5.51 8.10
C LYS A 51 -20.97 -4.95 7.13
N THR A 52 -20.72 -3.76 6.58
CA THR A 52 -21.70 -3.05 5.74
C THR A 52 -21.95 -3.78 4.43
N PHE A 53 -20.87 -4.15 3.73
CA PHE A 53 -20.92 -4.86 2.45
C PHE A 53 -20.81 -6.38 2.58
N ARG A 54 -21.09 -6.89 3.76
CA ARG A 54 -20.99 -8.34 4.05
C ARG A 54 -21.81 -9.22 3.09
N LYS A 55 -23.04 -8.81 2.79
CA LYS A 55 -23.96 -9.61 1.96
C LYS A 55 -23.62 -9.51 0.48
N THR A 56 -23.20 -8.35 0.04
CA THR A 56 -23.00 -8.03 -1.38
C THR A 56 -21.57 -8.25 -1.88
N VAL A 57 -20.58 -8.18 -1.00
CA VAL A 57 -19.17 -8.32 -1.37
C VAL A 57 -18.50 -9.47 -0.62
N TRP A 58 -18.43 -9.43 0.71
CA TRP A 58 -17.64 -10.37 1.49
C TRP A 58 -18.12 -11.82 1.39
N ARG A 59 -19.44 -12.06 1.56
CA ARG A 59 -20.00 -13.41 1.47
C ARG A 59 -19.87 -14.04 0.07
N PRO A 60 -20.22 -13.35 -1.04
CA PRO A 60 -20.00 -13.88 -2.38
C PRO A 60 -18.54 -14.20 -2.65
N PHE A 61 -17.62 -13.33 -2.24
CA PHE A 61 -16.19 -13.52 -2.39
C PHE A 61 -15.72 -14.78 -1.64
N THR A 62 -15.98 -14.89 -0.35
CA THR A 62 -15.58 -16.07 0.44
C THR A 62 -16.27 -17.36 -0.01
N LYS A 63 -17.53 -17.26 -0.47
CA LYS A 63 -18.24 -18.40 -1.04
C LYS A 63 -17.56 -18.90 -2.30
N ALA A 64 -17.18 -18.01 -3.22
CA ALA A 64 -16.49 -18.38 -4.46
C ALA A 64 -15.13 -19.04 -4.17
N LEU A 65 -14.34 -18.47 -3.27
CA LEU A 65 -13.06 -19.04 -2.87
C LEU A 65 -13.19 -20.47 -2.34
N ASN A 66 -14.18 -20.73 -1.48
CA ASN A 66 -14.41 -22.05 -0.91
C ASN A 66 -15.01 -23.03 -1.92
N GLN A 67 -15.96 -22.57 -2.73
CA GLN A 67 -16.65 -23.41 -3.71
C GLN A 67 -15.70 -23.92 -4.79
N TYR A 68 -14.79 -23.07 -5.25
CA TYR A 68 -13.84 -23.37 -6.32
C TYR A 68 -12.45 -23.73 -5.81
N GLN A 69 -12.26 -23.77 -4.48
CA GLN A 69 -10.97 -24.07 -3.85
C GLN A 69 -9.82 -23.22 -4.42
N LEU A 70 -10.08 -21.92 -4.60
CA LEU A 70 -9.16 -21.00 -5.27
C LEU A 70 -7.91 -20.69 -4.46
N ILE A 71 -7.94 -20.91 -3.15
CA ILE A 71 -6.81 -20.68 -2.24
C ILE A 71 -6.64 -21.90 -1.36
N GLN A 72 -5.42 -22.42 -1.28
CA GLN A 72 -5.03 -23.59 -0.50
C GLN A 72 -3.96 -23.22 0.52
N GLU A 73 -3.76 -24.10 1.49
CA GLU A 73 -2.72 -23.92 2.50
C GLU A 73 -1.32 -23.86 1.88
N GLY A 74 -0.56 -22.82 2.22
CA GLY A 74 0.79 -22.61 1.73
C GLY A 74 0.89 -21.90 0.37
N ASP A 75 -0.22 -21.48 -0.23
CA ASP A 75 -0.22 -20.77 -1.50
C ASP A 75 0.55 -19.44 -1.42
N LYS A 76 1.15 -19.05 -2.55
CA LYS A 76 1.79 -17.74 -2.77
C LYS A 76 0.97 -16.97 -3.80
N ILE A 77 0.30 -15.92 -3.34
CA ILE A 77 -0.64 -15.15 -4.14
C ILE A 77 -0.06 -13.77 -4.44
N ALA A 78 0.04 -13.44 -5.72
CA ALA A 78 0.35 -12.09 -6.18
C ALA A 78 -0.92 -11.40 -6.67
N VAL A 79 -1.25 -10.25 -6.08
CA VAL A 79 -2.34 -9.40 -6.54
C VAL A 79 -1.78 -8.28 -7.39
N CYS A 80 -2.14 -8.28 -8.66
CA CYS A 80 -1.72 -7.23 -9.58
C CYS A 80 -2.60 -5.98 -9.37
N ILE A 81 -1.95 -4.88 -9.01
CA ILE A 81 -2.58 -3.59 -8.75
C ILE A 81 -2.50 -2.74 -10.02
N SER A 82 -3.64 -2.50 -10.65
CA SER A 82 -3.76 -1.63 -11.83
C SER A 82 -4.08 -0.17 -11.48
N GLY A 83 -4.21 0.17 -10.20
CA GLY A 83 -4.68 1.48 -9.75
C GLY A 83 -6.20 1.67 -9.78
N GLY A 84 -6.94 0.76 -10.42
CA GLY A 84 -8.40 0.80 -10.48
C GLY A 84 -9.06 0.29 -9.19
N LYS A 85 -10.32 0.70 -8.98
CA LYS A 85 -11.12 0.33 -7.79
C LYS A 85 -11.22 -1.18 -7.55
N ASP A 86 -11.27 -1.98 -8.63
CA ASP A 86 -11.48 -3.41 -8.54
C ASP A 86 -10.23 -4.14 -8.04
N SER A 87 -9.03 -3.75 -8.52
CA SER A 87 -7.76 -4.29 -8.04
C SER A 87 -7.50 -3.91 -6.58
N MET A 88 -7.83 -2.68 -6.18
CA MET A 88 -7.71 -2.21 -4.79
C MET A 88 -8.70 -2.94 -3.86
N LEU A 89 -9.94 -3.14 -4.31
CA LEU A 89 -10.92 -3.93 -3.56
C LEU A 89 -10.47 -5.38 -3.39
N MET A 90 -9.97 -6.03 -4.47
CA MET A 90 -9.43 -7.38 -4.41
C MET A 90 -8.28 -7.48 -3.41
N ALA A 91 -7.37 -6.51 -3.41
CA ALA A 91 -6.26 -6.45 -2.46
C ALA A 91 -6.76 -6.41 -1.01
N LYS A 92 -7.75 -5.56 -0.71
CA LYS A 92 -8.35 -5.46 0.62
C LYS A 92 -9.08 -6.74 1.04
N LEU A 93 -9.84 -7.35 0.15
CA LEU A 93 -10.53 -8.60 0.42
C LEU A 93 -9.56 -9.74 0.77
N LEU A 94 -8.44 -9.84 0.06
CA LEU A 94 -7.41 -10.83 0.33
C LEU A 94 -6.61 -10.51 1.60
N GLN A 95 -6.35 -9.24 1.91
CA GLN A 95 -5.77 -8.84 3.20
C GLN A 95 -6.66 -9.27 4.37
N GLU A 96 -7.97 -9.00 4.28
CA GLU A 96 -8.93 -9.39 5.32
C GLU A 96 -9.07 -10.91 5.42
N LEU A 97 -9.05 -11.62 4.29
CA LEU A 97 -9.05 -13.07 4.29
C LEU A 97 -7.80 -13.64 4.99
N LYS A 98 -6.62 -13.08 4.70
CA LYS A 98 -5.36 -13.48 5.35
C LYS A 98 -5.38 -13.22 6.84
N ARG A 99 -6.00 -12.11 7.27
CA ARG A 99 -6.06 -11.71 8.70
C ARG A 99 -7.03 -12.57 9.50
N HIS A 100 -8.16 -12.95 8.91
CA HIS A 100 -9.28 -13.61 9.59
C HIS A 100 -9.57 -15.02 9.10
N GLY A 101 -8.95 -15.46 8.03
CA GLY A 101 -9.12 -16.79 7.45
C GLY A 101 -8.41 -17.87 8.27
N LYS A 102 -8.83 -19.11 8.01
CA LYS A 102 -8.23 -20.31 8.62
C LYS A 102 -7.09 -20.87 7.78
N ILE A 103 -6.99 -20.46 6.51
CA ILE A 103 -6.00 -20.92 5.53
C ILE A 103 -4.83 -19.94 5.56
N HIS A 104 -3.61 -20.45 5.69
CA HIS A 104 -2.39 -19.64 5.67
C HIS A 104 -1.82 -19.61 4.26
N PHE A 105 -1.61 -18.42 3.75
CA PHE A 105 -1.00 -18.17 2.44
C PHE A 105 -0.13 -16.92 2.48
N GLU A 106 0.82 -16.84 1.55
CA GLU A 106 1.62 -15.65 1.33
C GLU A 106 0.89 -14.70 0.36
N LEU A 107 0.99 -13.39 0.62
CA LEU A 107 0.30 -12.38 -0.17
C LEU A 107 1.26 -11.25 -0.50
N VAL A 108 1.39 -10.94 -1.78
CA VAL A 108 2.18 -9.84 -2.33
C VAL A 108 1.31 -8.98 -3.23
N PHE A 109 1.48 -7.66 -3.17
CA PHE A 109 0.77 -6.71 -4.02
C PHE A 109 1.74 -6.14 -5.04
N LEU A 110 1.58 -6.55 -6.28
CA LEU A 110 2.48 -6.20 -7.37
C LEU A 110 1.85 -5.10 -8.23
N VAL A 111 2.58 -4.02 -8.43
CA VAL A 111 2.22 -2.99 -9.40
C VAL A 111 3.29 -2.91 -10.47
N MET A 112 2.89 -3.05 -11.72
CA MET A 112 3.76 -2.81 -12.86
C MET A 112 3.66 -1.33 -13.24
N ASN A 113 4.80 -0.66 -13.27
CA ASN A 113 4.91 0.71 -13.75
C ASN A 113 5.41 0.68 -15.21
N PRO A 114 4.51 0.88 -16.19
CA PRO A 114 4.90 0.88 -17.61
C PRO A 114 5.36 2.26 -18.09
N GLY A 115 5.73 3.18 -17.19
CA GLY A 115 6.03 4.58 -17.49
C GLY A 115 4.83 5.51 -17.29
N TYR A 116 4.04 5.30 -16.25
CA TYR A 116 2.95 6.23 -15.90
C TYR A 116 3.46 7.65 -15.73
N ASN A 117 2.64 8.64 -16.11
CA ASN A 117 2.94 10.01 -15.74
C ASN A 117 2.94 10.17 -14.21
N ALA A 118 3.67 11.18 -13.72
CA ALA A 118 3.88 11.38 -12.28
C ALA A 118 2.58 11.52 -11.48
N ASP A 119 1.55 12.14 -12.06
CA ASP A 119 0.27 12.35 -11.40
C ASP A 119 -0.50 11.04 -11.22
N ASN A 120 -0.59 10.23 -12.26
CA ASN A 120 -1.25 8.92 -12.20
C ASN A 120 -0.52 7.98 -11.24
N TRP A 121 0.81 7.98 -11.30
CA TRP A 121 1.62 7.17 -10.39
C TRP A 121 1.39 7.57 -8.94
N LYS A 122 1.38 8.87 -8.66
CA LYS A 122 1.10 9.39 -7.33
C LYS A 122 -0.29 8.97 -6.82
N ILE A 123 -1.33 9.04 -7.67
CA ILE A 123 -2.69 8.60 -7.29
C ILE A 123 -2.70 7.12 -6.87
N ILE A 124 -1.99 6.25 -7.60
CA ILE A 124 -1.89 4.82 -7.26
C ILE A 124 -1.22 4.64 -5.90
N GLN A 125 -0.11 5.34 -5.66
CA GLN A 125 0.61 5.29 -4.40
C GLN A 125 -0.22 5.82 -3.22
N ASP A 126 -0.84 7.00 -3.38
CA ASP A 126 -1.67 7.63 -2.34
C ASP A 126 -2.87 6.74 -1.97
N ASN A 127 -3.52 6.13 -2.96
CA ASN A 127 -4.62 5.20 -2.73
C ASN A 127 -4.17 3.91 -2.02
N ALA A 128 -3.06 3.33 -2.45
CA ALA A 128 -2.51 2.14 -1.81
C ALA A 128 -2.09 2.43 -0.36
N GLU A 129 -1.49 3.58 -0.14
CA GLU A 129 -1.09 4.03 1.18
C GLU A 129 -2.31 4.28 2.09
N LEU A 130 -3.37 4.94 1.59
CA LEU A 130 -4.64 5.13 2.32
C LEU A 130 -5.29 3.81 2.72
N LEU A 131 -5.22 2.82 1.84
CA LEU A 131 -5.79 1.48 2.06
C LEU A 131 -4.87 0.56 2.87
N GLY A 132 -3.65 0.98 3.20
CA GLY A 132 -2.67 0.14 3.88
C GLY A 132 -2.24 -1.07 3.05
N ILE A 133 -2.09 -0.89 1.73
CA ILE A 133 -1.62 -1.92 0.78
C ILE A 133 -0.14 -1.70 0.51
N PRO A 134 0.77 -2.58 0.99
CA PRO A 134 2.20 -2.47 0.71
C PRO A 134 2.48 -2.87 -0.74
N LEU A 135 2.82 -1.90 -1.60
CA LEU A 135 3.10 -2.15 -3.00
C LEU A 135 4.53 -2.65 -3.23
N THR A 136 4.66 -3.69 -4.05
CA THR A 136 5.92 -4.09 -4.68
C THR A 136 5.92 -3.60 -6.12
N VAL A 137 6.82 -2.68 -6.44
CA VAL A 137 6.89 -2.05 -7.77
C VAL A 137 7.76 -2.88 -8.70
N PHE A 138 7.26 -3.14 -9.89
CA PHE A 138 7.99 -3.71 -11.00
C PHE A 138 8.04 -2.70 -12.14
N GLU A 139 9.23 -2.20 -12.46
CA GLU A 139 9.42 -1.29 -13.58
C GLU A 139 9.40 -2.06 -14.90
N SER A 140 8.78 -1.48 -15.91
CA SER A 140 8.66 -2.08 -17.25
C SER A 140 8.79 -0.99 -18.31
N ASP A 141 9.42 -1.33 -19.40
CA ASP A 141 9.66 -0.51 -20.61
C ASP A 141 8.62 -0.75 -21.71
N ILE A 142 7.46 -1.30 -21.36
CA ILE A 142 6.42 -1.67 -22.34
C ILE A 142 6.02 -0.49 -23.23
N PHE A 143 5.86 0.70 -22.67
CA PHE A 143 5.48 1.87 -23.46
C PHE A 143 6.59 2.30 -24.42
N ASP A 144 7.85 2.22 -24.02
CA ASP A 144 8.98 2.52 -24.89
C ASP A 144 9.06 1.50 -26.03
N THR A 145 8.89 0.22 -25.72
CA THR A 145 8.85 -0.88 -26.70
C THR A 145 7.68 -0.71 -27.69
N VAL A 146 6.48 -0.34 -27.22
CA VAL A 146 5.32 -0.09 -28.09
C VAL A 146 5.58 1.11 -29.00
N ALA A 147 6.14 2.21 -28.47
CA ALA A 147 6.48 3.39 -29.25
C ALA A 147 7.53 3.08 -30.34
N GLU A 148 8.51 2.25 -30.05
CA GLU A 148 9.49 1.77 -31.03
C GLU A 148 8.83 0.93 -32.14
N ILE A 149 7.88 0.05 -31.80
CA ILE A 149 7.15 -0.78 -32.76
C ILE A 149 6.25 0.08 -33.65
N GLU A 150 5.53 1.04 -33.08
CA GLU A 150 4.66 1.95 -33.84
C GLU A 150 5.43 2.85 -34.81
N ASN A 151 6.64 3.26 -34.41
CA ASN A 151 7.51 4.06 -35.27
C ASN A 151 8.26 3.24 -36.35
N ASN A 152 8.16 1.90 -36.31
CA ASN A 152 8.81 1.00 -37.23
C ASN A 152 7.79 0.08 -37.93
N PRO A 153 7.09 0.58 -38.99
CA PRO A 153 5.95 -0.08 -39.65
C PRO A 153 6.28 -1.40 -40.37
N VAL A 154 7.55 -1.83 -40.38
CA VAL A 154 8.00 -3.06 -41.07
C VAL A 154 7.74 -4.35 -40.23
N THR A 155 7.38 -4.25 -38.96
CA THR A 155 7.28 -5.41 -38.08
C THR A 155 5.87 -5.98 -37.91
N CYS A 156 4.84 -5.42 -38.54
CA CYS A 156 3.50 -5.99 -38.57
C CYS A 156 3.27 -6.83 -39.84
N VAL A 157 4.03 -7.89 -40.00
CA VAL A 157 3.60 -8.98 -40.91
C VAL A 157 2.81 -9.97 -40.06
N ARG A 158 1.50 -9.92 -40.20
CA ARG A 158 0.62 -11.01 -39.75
C ARG A 158 0.87 -12.21 -40.65
N GLU A 159 1.38 -13.29 -40.09
CA GLU A 159 1.13 -14.64 -40.57
C GLU A 159 -0.20 -15.16 -40.07
#